data_c9ca00d54515aca04f2958f727ca17de
#
_entry.id   c9ca00d54515aca04f2958f727ca17de
#
_cell.length_a   1.000
_cell.length_b   1.000
_cell.length_c   1.000
_cell.angle_alpha   90.00
_cell.angle_beta   90.00
_cell.angle_gamma   90.00
#
_symmetry.space_group_name_H-M   'P 1'
#
loop_
_entity.id
_entity.type
_entity.pdbx_description
1 polymer ?
#
loop_
_entity_poly.entity_id
_entity_poly.type
_entity_poly.pdbx_seq_one_letter_code
_entity_poly.pdbx_strand_id
1 'polypeptide(L)'
;LWIHCLIPCLAQALTALGEMPARTMDEVAWDTEATLYFHDGVERPIPRPTDPEAQRQYYSGKKKQHTLKNLTLNDAACKIRFLSVTVEGKKHDKKVADEQAYRLPAGSRLLQDTGFQGFSVPEVQIVQPKKKPRGQPLSDVDKHCNQWIGSLRVRAEHTISGVKRYRIVKERIRNWKAGFRDRVLAICCGLHNFRLNFRPWHYPPLQLHLFVNF
;
A
#
# COMPACT_ATOMS: atom_id res chain seq x y z
N LEU A 1 -3.04 -16.89 -25.67
CA LEU A 1 -2.25 -18.06 -25.25
C LEU A 1 -1.01 -17.66 -24.43
N TRP A 2 -0.12 -16.83 -24.97
CA TRP A 2 1.15 -16.41 -24.36
C TRP A 2 1.02 -15.80 -22.96
N ILE A 3 0.01 -14.95 -22.70
CA ILE A 3 -0.21 -14.30 -21.41
C ILE A 3 -0.42 -15.34 -20.30
N HIS A 4 -1.13 -16.44 -20.58
CA HIS A 4 -1.39 -17.48 -19.60
C HIS A 4 -0.15 -18.30 -19.20
N CYS A 5 0.85 -18.38 -20.09
CA CYS A 5 2.11 -19.04 -19.80
C CYS A 5 3.12 -18.07 -19.16
N LEU A 6 3.23 -16.85 -19.69
CA LEU A 6 4.22 -15.87 -19.22
C LEU A 6 3.96 -15.34 -17.81
N ILE A 7 2.70 -15.13 -17.42
CA ILE A 7 2.35 -14.63 -16.08
C ILE A 7 2.80 -15.60 -14.97
N PRO A 8 2.53 -16.91 -15.03
CA PRO A 8 3.06 -17.85 -14.04
C PRO A 8 4.59 -17.91 -14.02
N CYS A 9 5.24 -17.96 -15.19
CA CYS A 9 6.71 -18.00 -15.27
C CYS A 9 7.34 -16.75 -14.63
N LEU A 10 6.78 -15.57 -14.91
CA LEU A 10 7.25 -14.32 -14.31
C LEU A 10 7.04 -14.28 -12.80
N ALA A 11 5.92 -14.79 -12.31
CA ALA A 11 5.67 -14.90 -10.87
C ALA A 11 6.71 -15.82 -10.19
N GLN A 12 6.99 -17.00 -10.80
CA GLN A 12 7.99 -17.93 -10.29
C GLN A 12 9.39 -17.31 -10.28
N ALA A 13 9.79 -16.63 -11.34
CA ALA A 13 11.09 -15.95 -11.42
C ALA A 13 11.23 -14.88 -10.32
N LEU A 14 10.21 -14.03 -10.14
CA LEU A 14 10.22 -13.00 -9.09
C LEU A 14 10.21 -13.60 -7.69
N THR A 15 9.53 -14.72 -7.48
CA THR A 15 9.55 -15.46 -6.20
C THR A 15 10.94 -16.02 -5.94
N ALA A 16 11.57 -16.65 -6.92
CA ALA A 16 12.93 -17.18 -6.81
C ALA A 16 13.98 -16.09 -6.51
N LEU A 17 13.74 -14.87 -7.00
CA LEU A 17 14.57 -13.70 -6.73
C LEU A 17 14.27 -13.01 -5.39
N GLY A 18 13.26 -13.46 -4.63
CA GLY A 18 12.83 -12.82 -3.39
C GLY A 18 12.18 -11.44 -3.55
N GLU A 19 11.68 -11.14 -4.75
CA GLU A 19 11.13 -9.81 -5.06
C GLU A 19 9.60 -9.73 -4.95
N MET A 20 8.91 -10.87 -4.83
CA MET A 20 7.46 -10.86 -4.62
C MET A 20 7.13 -10.35 -3.22
N PRO A 21 6.11 -9.47 -3.08
CA PRO A 21 5.63 -9.10 -1.75
C PRO A 21 5.00 -10.31 -1.06
N ALA A 22 5.17 -10.42 0.25
CA ALA A 22 4.47 -11.38 1.08
C ALA A 22 2.94 -11.18 0.98
N ARG A 23 2.20 -12.27 1.13
CA ARG A 23 0.72 -12.25 1.09
C ARG A 23 0.09 -12.45 2.47
N THR A 24 0.88 -12.92 3.41
CA THR A 24 0.57 -12.99 4.84
C THR A 24 1.67 -12.29 5.64
N MET A 25 1.37 -11.86 6.86
CA MET A 25 2.36 -11.19 7.72
C MET A 25 3.47 -12.14 8.18
N ASP A 26 3.18 -13.43 8.28
CA ASP A 26 4.15 -14.44 8.70
C ASP A 26 5.21 -14.72 7.60
N GLU A 27 4.90 -14.41 6.34
CA GLU A 27 5.83 -14.53 5.21
C GLU A 27 6.72 -13.30 5.01
N VAL A 28 6.48 -12.21 5.73
CA VAL A 28 7.24 -10.98 5.54
C VAL A 28 8.66 -11.13 6.02
N ALA A 29 9.61 -11.05 5.09
CA ALA A 29 11.04 -10.94 5.45
C ALA A 29 11.31 -9.52 5.94
N TRP A 30 11.37 -9.37 7.26
CA TRP A 30 11.67 -8.09 7.90
C TRP A 30 13.16 -7.78 7.79
N ASP A 31 13.46 -6.55 7.41
CA ASP A 31 14.79 -6.01 7.53
C ASP A 31 15.01 -5.57 8.98
N THR A 32 16.00 -6.16 9.65
CA THR A 32 16.27 -5.90 11.07
C THR A 32 16.73 -4.46 11.35
N GLU A 33 17.22 -3.77 10.34
CA GLU A 33 17.62 -2.36 10.44
C GLU A 33 16.50 -1.39 10.06
N ALA A 34 15.44 -1.88 9.40
CA ALA A 34 14.32 -1.05 8.99
C ALA A 34 13.41 -0.74 10.17
N THR A 35 13.36 0.53 10.56
CA THR A 35 12.53 1.01 11.67
C THR A 35 11.32 1.83 11.20
N LEU A 36 11.19 2.05 9.88
CA LEU A 36 10.14 2.88 9.31
C LEU A 36 9.44 2.18 8.15
N TYR A 37 8.12 2.08 8.27
CA TYR A 37 7.25 1.49 7.28
C TYR A 37 6.14 2.46 6.87
N PHE A 38 5.62 2.28 5.67
CA PHE A 38 4.55 3.09 5.10
C PHE A 38 3.38 2.19 4.72
N HIS A 39 2.20 2.57 5.12
CA HIS A 39 0.95 1.85 4.87
C HIS A 39 0.05 2.70 3.99
N ASP A 40 -0.36 2.16 2.84
CA ASP A 40 -1.23 2.87 1.92
C ASP A 40 -2.14 1.90 1.14
N GLY A 41 -3.19 2.44 0.57
CA GLY A 41 -4.16 1.69 -0.23
C GLY A 41 -3.96 1.90 -1.73
N VAL A 42 -3.87 0.81 -2.50
CA VAL A 42 -3.87 0.86 -3.96
C VAL A 42 -5.24 0.48 -4.51
N GLU A 43 -5.90 1.42 -5.17
CA GLU A 43 -7.16 1.18 -5.88
C GLU A 43 -6.90 1.06 -7.39
N ARG A 44 -7.56 0.06 -7.99
CA ARG A 44 -7.48 -0.25 -9.43
C ARG A 44 -8.86 -0.23 -10.04
N PRO A 45 -9.06 0.50 -11.17
CA PRO A 45 -10.37 0.58 -11.81
C PRO A 45 -10.77 -0.75 -12.46
N ILE A 46 -12.06 -1.03 -12.40
CA ILE A 46 -12.68 -2.17 -13.09
C ILE A 46 -13.86 -1.70 -13.94
N PRO A 47 -14.29 -2.46 -14.96
CA PRO A 47 -15.57 -2.23 -15.61
C PRO A 47 -16.71 -2.27 -14.59
N ARG A 48 -17.74 -1.49 -14.84
CA ARG A 48 -18.96 -1.53 -14.02
C ARG A 48 -19.54 -2.94 -14.05
N PRO A 49 -19.76 -3.60 -12.89
CA PRO A 49 -20.45 -4.87 -12.83
C PRO A 49 -21.89 -4.75 -13.37
N THR A 50 -22.44 -5.84 -13.89
CA THR A 50 -23.85 -5.89 -14.33
C THR A 50 -24.80 -6.07 -13.15
N ASP A 51 -24.39 -6.85 -12.17
CA ASP A 51 -25.15 -7.09 -10.96
C ASP A 51 -25.24 -5.84 -10.05
N PRO A 52 -26.47 -5.41 -9.65
CA PRO A 52 -26.66 -4.21 -8.83
C PRO A 52 -25.99 -4.28 -7.45
N GLU A 53 -25.91 -5.45 -6.84
CA GLU A 53 -25.25 -5.64 -5.54
C GLU A 53 -23.74 -5.47 -5.68
N ALA A 54 -23.15 -6.13 -6.68
CA ALA A 54 -21.73 -5.96 -7.02
C ALA A 54 -21.39 -4.49 -7.37
N GLN A 55 -22.29 -3.79 -8.07
CA GLN A 55 -22.08 -2.34 -8.32
C GLN A 55 -21.93 -1.57 -7.02
N ARG A 56 -22.79 -1.81 -6.02
CA ARG A 56 -22.73 -1.16 -4.71
C ARG A 56 -21.46 -1.49 -3.94
N GLN A 57 -21.00 -2.75 -4.00
CA GLN A 57 -19.81 -3.21 -3.29
C GLN A 57 -18.51 -2.66 -3.89
N TYR A 58 -18.41 -2.63 -5.22
CA TYR A 58 -17.19 -2.19 -5.89
C TYR A 58 -17.09 -0.68 -6.10
N TYR A 59 -18.15 0.10 -5.83
CA TYR A 59 -18.13 1.54 -6.04
C TYR A 59 -17.33 2.27 -4.98
N SER A 60 -16.20 2.87 -5.37
CA SER A 60 -15.41 3.75 -4.54
C SER A 60 -15.94 5.18 -4.58
N GLY A 61 -16.51 5.65 -3.46
CA GLY A 61 -16.96 7.03 -3.33
C GLY A 61 -15.83 8.06 -3.47
N LYS A 62 -14.60 7.69 -3.05
CA LYS A 62 -13.39 8.51 -3.18
C LYS A 62 -12.97 8.67 -4.66
N LYS A 63 -13.04 7.58 -5.43
CA LYS A 63 -12.60 7.56 -6.85
C LYS A 63 -13.74 7.80 -7.84
N LYS A 64 -14.99 7.83 -7.39
CA LYS A 64 -16.19 7.99 -8.23
C LYS A 64 -16.30 6.95 -9.35
N GLN A 65 -15.82 5.74 -9.09
CA GLN A 65 -15.83 4.63 -10.04
C GLN A 65 -15.76 3.27 -9.33
N HIS A 66 -16.01 2.18 -10.08
CA HIS A 66 -15.88 0.83 -9.55
C HIS A 66 -14.39 0.44 -9.50
N THR A 67 -13.94 -0.02 -8.34
CA THR A 67 -12.53 -0.36 -8.09
C THR A 67 -12.38 -1.64 -7.28
N LEU A 68 -11.19 -2.22 -7.40
CA LEU A 68 -10.63 -3.20 -6.47
C LEU A 68 -9.59 -2.49 -5.62
N LYS A 69 -9.45 -2.93 -4.38
CA LYS A 69 -8.52 -2.35 -3.42
C LYS A 69 -7.60 -3.42 -2.83
N ASN A 70 -6.35 -3.05 -2.62
CA ASN A 70 -5.39 -3.78 -1.80
C ASN A 70 -4.68 -2.78 -0.89
N LEU A 71 -4.20 -3.24 0.26
CA LEU A 71 -3.28 -2.49 1.09
C LEU A 71 -1.85 -2.94 0.81
N THR A 72 -0.93 -1.99 0.84
CA THR A 72 0.51 -2.22 0.70
C THR A 72 1.22 -1.77 1.96
N LEU A 73 2.21 -2.54 2.38
CA LEU A 73 3.18 -2.14 3.37
C LEU A 73 4.56 -2.08 2.70
N ASN A 74 5.16 -0.92 2.68
CA ASN A 74 6.48 -0.74 2.10
C ASN A 74 7.47 -0.16 3.12
N ASP A 75 8.75 -0.45 2.93
CA ASP A 75 9.84 0.09 3.74
C ASP A 75 10.29 1.49 3.26
N ALA A 76 11.29 2.03 3.94
CA ALA A 76 11.85 3.33 3.63
C ALA A 76 12.57 3.38 2.26
N ALA A 77 12.99 2.24 1.70
CA ALA A 77 13.54 2.12 0.35
C ALA A 77 12.45 2.00 -0.72
N CYS A 78 11.17 2.09 -0.35
CA CYS A 78 10.01 1.94 -1.24
C CYS A 78 9.82 0.50 -1.77
N LYS A 79 10.47 -0.52 -1.19
CA LYS A 79 10.16 -1.92 -1.49
C LYS A 79 8.85 -2.32 -0.81
N ILE A 80 7.97 -2.97 -1.57
CA ILE A 80 6.70 -3.48 -1.06
C ILE A 80 6.98 -4.80 -0.36
N ARG A 81 6.88 -4.81 0.96
CA ARG A 81 7.11 -6.00 1.79
C ARG A 81 5.87 -6.88 1.89
N PHE A 82 4.69 -6.25 1.94
CA PHE A 82 3.43 -6.95 2.04
C PHE A 82 2.38 -6.35 1.10
N LEU A 83 1.55 -7.23 0.55
CA LEU A 83 0.39 -6.89 -0.27
C LEU A 83 -0.82 -7.68 0.23
N SER A 84 -1.85 -7.00 0.75
CA SER A 84 -3.07 -7.64 1.23
C SER A 84 -3.80 -8.40 0.11
N VAL A 85 -4.76 -9.23 0.49
CA VAL A 85 -5.73 -9.77 -0.47
C VAL A 85 -6.51 -8.66 -1.14
N THR A 86 -7.00 -8.93 -2.36
CA THR A 86 -7.84 -7.97 -3.10
C THR A 86 -9.25 -7.95 -2.51
N VAL A 87 -9.75 -6.76 -2.22
CA VAL A 87 -11.10 -6.52 -1.73
C VAL A 87 -11.84 -5.52 -2.63
N GLU A 88 -13.13 -5.38 -2.40
CA GLU A 88 -14.00 -4.41 -3.07
C GLU A 88 -13.62 -2.96 -2.71
N GLY A 89 -13.74 -2.04 -3.68
CA GLY A 89 -13.32 -0.65 -3.54
C GLY A 89 -14.07 0.18 -2.50
N LYS A 90 -15.30 -0.21 -2.15
CA LYS A 90 -16.11 0.45 -1.13
C LYS A 90 -15.54 0.28 0.29
N LYS A 91 -14.83 -0.81 0.54
CA LYS A 91 -14.34 -1.16 1.88
C LYS A 91 -13.34 -0.13 2.38
N HIS A 92 -13.51 0.34 3.61
CA HIS A 92 -12.60 1.32 4.22
C HIS A 92 -11.22 0.71 4.48
N ASP A 93 -10.17 1.53 4.29
CA ASP A 93 -8.78 1.09 4.43
C ASP A 93 -8.52 0.51 5.83
N LYS A 94 -8.99 1.19 6.89
CA LYS A 94 -8.90 0.67 8.27
C LYS A 94 -9.56 -0.70 8.41
N LYS A 95 -10.77 -0.90 7.88
CA LYS A 95 -11.47 -2.19 7.99
C LYS A 95 -10.71 -3.31 7.29
N VAL A 96 -10.09 -3.01 6.15
CA VAL A 96 -9.23 -3.98 5.46
C VAL A 96 -7.99 -4.29 6.29
N ALA A 97 -7.40 -3.26 6.94
CA ALA A 97 -6.25 -3.44 7.80
C ALA A 97 -6.57 -4.27 9.06
N ASP A 98 -7.69 -3.99 9.72
CA ASP A 98 -8.13 -4.72 10.92
C ASP A 98 -8.32 -6.23 10.67
N GLU A 99 -8.66 -6.61 9.44
CA GLU A 99 -8.83 -8.02 9.03
C GLU A 99 -7.51 -8.73 8.73
N GLN A 100 -6.40 -7.99 8.64
CA GLN A 100 -5.07 -8.55 8.47
C GLN A 100 -4.37 -8.59 9.83
N ALA A 101 -3.77 -9.71 10.16
CA ALA A 101 -3.00 -9.86 11.41
C ALA A 101 -1.65 -9.14 11.31
N TYR A 102 -1.66 -7.79 11.28
CA TYR A 102 -0.43 -7.00 11.16
C TYR A 102 0.52 -7.27 12.32
N ARG A 103 1.75 -7.62 11.97
CA ARG A 103 2.88 -7.77 12.89
C ARG A 103 4.08 -7.10 12.25
N LEU A 104 4.63 -6.10 12.94
CA LEU A 104 5.84 -5.40 12.54
C LEU A 104 6.89 -5.59 13.63
N PRO A 105 8.17 -5.41 13.32
CA PRO A 105 9.23 -5.44 14.34
C PRO A 105 8.94 -4.45 15.47
N ALA A 106 9.16 -4.89 16.71
CA ALA A 106 8.95 -4.06 17.89
C ALA A 106 9.77 -2.76 17.81
N GLY A 107 9.20 -1.65 18.25
CA GLY A 107 9.82 -0.33 18.19
C GLY A 107 9.84 0.31 16.80
N SER A 108 9.30 -0.35 15.77
CA SER A 108 9.17 0.28 14.45
C SER A 108 8.08 1.35 14.41
N ARG A 109 8.12 2.18 13.37
CA ARG A 109 7.16 3.24 13.11
C ARG A 109 6.38 2.94 11.84
N LEU A 110 5.07 3.13 11.90
CA LEU A 110 4.17 2.94 10.77
C LEU A 110 3.51 4.27 10.38
N LEU A 111 3.95 4.81 9.24
CA LEU A 111 3.31 5.98 8.64
C LEU A 111 2.09 5.56 7.83
N GLN A 112 0.96 6.20 8.08
CA GLN A 112 -0.28 5.90 7.39
C GLN A 112 -1.14 7.15 7.17
N ASP A 113 -2.11 7.06 6.25
CA ASP A 113 -3.05 8.13 5.97
C ASP A 113 -4.15 8.22 7.01
N THR A 114 -4.85 9.33 7.05
CA THR A 114 -6.06 9.53 7.87
C THR A 114 -7.17 8.51 7.58
N GLY A 115 -7.12 7.81 6.46
CA GLY A 115 -8.00 6.68 6.14
C GLY A 115 -7.86 5.47 7.07
N PHE A 116 -6.75 5.37 7.81
CA PHE A 116 -6.47 4.33 8.81
C PHE A 116 -6.70 4.80 10.26
N GLN A 117 -7.43 5.89 10.45
CA GLN A 117 -7.63 6.43 11.80
C GLN A 117 -8.21 5.39 12.78
N GLY A 118 -7.53 5.22 13.91
CA GLY A 118 -7.88 4.22 14.93
C GLY A 118 -7.36 2.81 14.63
N PHE A 119 -6.53 2.63 13.59
CA PHE A 119 -5.75 1.40 13.39
C PHE A 119 -4.47 1.46 14.24
N SER A 120 -4.13 0.37 14.90
CA SER A 120 -2.91 0.24 15.69
C SER A 120 -2.32 -1.16 15.56
N VAL A 121 -1.02 -1.27 15.82
CA VAL A 121 -0.29 -2.53 15.85
C VAL A 121 0.48 -2.58 17.18
N PRO A 122 0.48 -3.69 17.92
CA PRO A 122 1.24 -3.81 19.17
C PRO A 122 2.71 -3.44 19.00
N GLU A 123 3.29 -2.73 19.96
CA GLU A 123 4.69 -2.32 20.01
C GLU A 123 5.20 -1.49 18.82
N VAL A 124 4.27 -0.91 18.04
CA VAL A 124 4.56 -0.07 16.85
C VAL A 124 4.03 1.33 17.06
N GLN A 125 4.87 2.33 16.82
CA GLN A 125 4.46 3.73 16.87
C GLN A 125 3.72 4.09 15.59
N ILE A 126 2.44 4.46 15.71
CA ILE A 126 1.65 4.94 14.57
C ILE A 126 1.93 6.43 14.36
N VAL A 127 2.28 6.78 13.13
CA VAL A 127 2.52 8.18 12.72
C VAL A 127 1.48 8.54 11.67
N GLN A 128 0.58 9.45 12.02
CA GLN A 128 -0.51 9.91 11.15
C GLN A 128 -0.66 11.43 11.19
N PRO A 129 -1.08 12.06 10.08
CA PRO A 129 -1.47 13.45 10.11
C PRO A 129 -2.66 13.65 11.06
N LYS A 130 -2.58 14.69 11.89
CA LYS A 130 -3.68 15.08 12.76
C LYS A 130 -4.83 15.62 11.95
N LYS A 131 -6.02 15.04 12.13
CA LYS A 131 -7.22 15.48 11.45
C LYS A 131 -7.70 16.82 12.04
N LYS A 132 -8.12 17.75 11.19
CA LYS A 132 -8.70 19.02 11.61
C LYS A 132 -9.96 18.76 12.45
N PRO A 133 -10.03 19.25 13.69
CA PRO A 133 -11.25 19.19 14.52
C PRO A 133 -12.41 19.94 13.85
N ARG A 134 -13.62 19.49 14.10
CA ARG A 134 -14.82 20.18 13.58
C ARG A 134 -14.95 21.57 14.22
N GLY A 135 -15.02 22.61 13.38
CA GLY A 135 -15.24 23.98 13.84
C GLY A 135 -13.97 24.71 14.37
N GLN A 136 -12.81 24.06 14.45
CA GLN A 136 -11.57 24.70 14.91
C GLN A 136 -10.45 24.55 13.89
N PRO A 137 -9.57 25.57 13.71
CA PRO A 137 -8.36 25.41 12.90
C PRO A 137 -7.35 24.48 13.61
N LEU A 138 -6.49 23.85 12.84
CA LEU A 138 -5.30 23.21 13.38
C LEU A 138 -4.34 24.26 13.95
N SER A 139 -3.68 23.94 15.06
CA SER A 139 -2.57 24.76 15.57
C SER A 139 -1.44 24.84 14.53
N ASP A 140 -0.58 25.85 14.63
CA ASP A 140 0.55 25.99 13.69
C ASP A 140 1.54 24.84 13.87
N VAL A 141 1.72 24.34 15.10
CA VAL A 141 2.52 23.15 15.38
C VAL A 141 1.93 21.95 14.65
N ASP A 142 0.61 21.69 14.77
CA ASP A 142 -0.04 20.56 14.08
C ASP A 142 0.07 20.68 12.56
N LYS A 143 0.00 21.89 12.01
CA LYS A 143 0.20 22.13 10.57
C LYS A 143 1.59 21.75 10.11
N HIS A 144 2.63 22.19 10.86
CA HIS A 144 4.03 21.88 10.55
C HIS A 144 4.29 20.37 10.67
N CYS A 145 3.75 19.72 11.72
CA CYS A 145 3.82 18.27 11.89
C CYS A 145 3.17 17.54 10.73
N ASN A 146 1.97 17.94 10.32
CA ASN A 146 1.26 17.34 9.20
C ASN A 146 2.01 17.53 7.87
N GLN A 147 2.62 18.70 7.66
CA GLN A 147 3.43 18.98 6.49
C GLN A 147 4.69 18.09 6.44
N TRP A 148 5.35 17.93 7.59
CA TRP A 148 6.50 17.05 7.71
C TRP A 148 6.11 15.57 7.48
N ILE A 149 5.05 15.07 8.11
CA ILE A 149 4.52 13.72 7.87
C ILE A 149 4.17 13.55 6.38
N GLY A 150 3.56 14.57 5.76
CA GLY A 150 3.26 14.58 4.33
C GLY A 150 4.51 14.40 3.46
N SER A 151 5.60 15.08 3.80
CA SER A 151 6.87 14.97 3.06
C SER A 151 7.47 13.56 3.13
N LEU A 152 7.31 12.86 4.24
CA LEU A 152 7.73 11.47 4.37
C LEU A 152 6.83 10.51 3.58
N ARG A 153 5.51 10.76 3.59
CA ARG A 153 4.51 9.92 2.90
C ARG A 153 4.65 9.94 1.37
N VAL A 154 5.36 10.93 0.81
CA VAL A 154 5.73 10.94 -0.62
C VAL A 154 6.38 9.61 -1.04
N ARG A 155 7.09 8.91 -0.14
CA ARG A 155 7.67 7.58 -0.42
C ARG A 155 6.58 6.53 -0.71
N ALA A 156 5.47 6.54 0.03
CA ALA A 156 4.34 5.64 -0.26
C ALA A 156 3.69 5.98 -1.62
N GLU A 157 3.54 7.26 -1.93
CA GLU A 157 3.01 7.72 -3.21
C GLU A 157 3.93 7.32 -4.38
N HIS A 158 5.25 7.46 -4.20
CA HIS A 158 6.25 7.01 -5.18
C HIS A 158 6.18 5.49 -5.37
N THR A 159 6.05 4.71 -4.30
CA THR A 159 5.89 3.26 -4.37
C THR A 159 4.66 2.89 -5.22
N ILE A 160 3.50 3.46 -4.92
CA ILE A 160 2.27 3.20 -5.67
C ILE A 160 2.37 3.69 -7.11
N SER A 161 3.00 4.84 -7.33
CA SER A 161 3.26 5.38 -8.66
C SER A 161 4.19 4.47 -9.46
N GLY A 162 5.21 3.90 -8.81
CA GLY A 162 6.10 2.89 -9.39
C GLY A 162 5.38 1.64 -9.85
N VAL A 163 4.41 1.14 -9.07
CA VAL A 163 3.55 0.01 -9.45
C VAL A 163 2.59 0.40 -10.59
N LYS A 164 2.00 1.59 -10.52
CA LYS A 164 1.07 2.10 -11.57
C LYS A 164 1.76 2.46 -12.89
N ARG A 165 3.08 2.44 -12.96
CA ARG A 165 3.84 2.49 -14.22
C ARG A 165 3.41 1.36 -15.16
N TYR A 166 3.08 0.20 -14.61
CA TYR A 166 2.50 -0.89 -15.38
C TYR A 166 1.04 -0.57 -15.71
N ARG A 167 0.78 -0.27 -16.98
CA ARG A 167 -0.53 0.19 -17.46
C ARG A 167 -1.67 -0.77 -17.09
N ILE A 168 -1.39 -2.06 -17.00
CA ILE A 168 -2.37 -3.07 -16.57
C ILE A 168 -2.91 -2.82 -15.14
N VAL A 169 -2.15 -2.15 -14.27
CA VAL A 169 -2.60 -1.75 -12.93
C VAL A 169 -3.34 -0.42 -12.95
N LYS A 170 -2.93 0.50 -13.83
CA LYS A 170 -3.50 1.84 -13.96
C LYS A 170 -4.82 1.84 -14.72
N GLU A 171 -4.93 1.04 -15.77
CA GLU A 171 -6.09 0.97 -16.65
C GLU A 171 -7.14 -0.04 -16.15
N ARG A 172 -8.34 0.02 -16.76
CA ARG A 172 -9.43 -0.91 -16.41
C ARG A 172 -9.10 -2.31 -16.87
N ILE A 173 -8.87 -3.20 -15.92
CA ILE A 173 -8.61 -4.61 -16.21
C ILE A 173 -9.92 -5.34 -16.51
N ARG A 174 -10.07 -5.83 -17.74
CA ARG A 174 -11.30 -6.49 -18.22
C ARG A 174 -11.36 -8.00 -17.94
N ASN A 175 -10.24 -8.60 -17.53
CA ASN A 175 -10.19 -10.03 -17.25
C ASN A 175 -10.89 -10.34 -15.91
N TRP A 176 -11.89 -11.22 -15.94
CA TRP A 176 -12.68 -11.61 -14.78
C TRP A 176 -12.34 -12.99 -14.21
N LYS A 177 -11.32 -13.67 -14.74
CA LYS A 177 -10.87 -14.95 -14.20
C LYS A 177 -10.50 -14.81 -12.73
N ALA A 178 -10.95 -15.75 -11.90
CA ALA A 178 -10.66 -15.76 -10.48
C ALA A 178 -9.14 -15.68 -10.21
N GLY A 179 -8.77 -14.85 -9.26
CA GLY A 179 -7.37 -14.63 -8.86
C GLY A 179 -6.48 -13.91 -9.88
N PHE A 180 -6.91 -13.73 -11.14
CA PHE A 180 -6.07 -13.12 -12.18
C PHE A 180 -5.65 -11.69 -11.84
N ARG A 181 -6.62 -10.86 -11.43
CA ARG A 181 -6.37 -9.46 -11.09
C ARG A 181 -5.45 -9.29 -9.88
N ASP A 182 -5.60 -10.17 -8.90
CA ASP A 182 -4.76 -10.18 -7.71
C ASP A 182 -3.33 -10.59 -8.06
N ARG A 183 -3.16 -11.68 -8.81
CA ARG A 183 -1.85 -12.16 -9.29
C ARG A 183 -1.11 -11.10 -10.12
N VAL A 184 -1.82 -10.43 -11.02
CA VAL A 184 -1.23 -9.36 -11.84
C VAL A 184 -0.71 -8.22 -10.98
N LEU A 185 -1.46 -7.79 -9.95
CA LEU A 185 -0.97 -6.76 -9.05
C LEU A 185 0.26 -7.22 -8.27
N ALA A 186 0.25 -8.44 -7.73
CA ALA A 186 1.39 -8.99 -7.01
C ALA A 186 2.66 -9.01 -7.89
N ILE A 187 2.53 -9.44 -9.15
CA ILE A 187 3.64 -9.40 -10.11
C ILE A 187 4.12 -7.98 -10.37
N CYS A 188 3.20 -7.01 -10.53
CA CYS A 188 3.59 -5.61 -10.74
C CYS A 188 4.31 -5.02 -9.52
N CYS A 189 3.94 -5.44 -8.31
CA CYS A 189 4.66 -5.10 -7.09
C CYS A 189 6.07 -5.75 -7.08
N GLY A 190 6.17 -7.03 -7.44
CA GLY A 190 7.47 -7.73 -7.57
C GLY A 190 8.39 -7.09 -8.60
N LEU A 191 7.86 -6.74 -9.77
CA LEU A 191 8.61 -6.01 -10.80
C LEU A 191 9.05 -4.62 -10.33
N HIS A 192 8.23 -3.95 -9.52
CA HIS A 192 8.61 -2.69 -8.89
C HIS A 192 9.79 -2.90 -7.93
N ASN A 193 9.72 -3.91 -7.06
CA ASN A 193 10.79 -4.25 -6.13
C ASN A 193 12.09 -4.60 -6.89
N PHE A 194 12.00 -5.46 -7.88
CA PHE A 194 13.14 -5.84 -8.75
C PHE A 194 13.80 -4.62 -9.39
N ARG A 195 12.99 -3.69 -9.91
CA ARG A 195 13.52 -2.46 -10.52
C ARG A 195 14.32 -1.61 -9.52
N LEU A 196 13.92 -1.56 -8.24
CA LEU A 196 14.59 -0.76 -7.23
C LEU A 196 16.02 -1.23 -6.97
N ASN A 197 16.36 -2.50 -7.23
CA ASN A 197 17.74 -3.00 -7.12
C ASN A 197 18.68 -2.32 -8.11
N PHE A 198 18.18 -1.87 -9.27
CA PHE A 198 18.97 -1.23 -10.32
C PHE A 198 18.78 0.28 -10.40
N ARG A 199 17.63 0.77 -9.91
CA ARG A 199 17.26 2.19 -9.96
C ARG A 199 16.56 2.58 -8.65
N PRO A 200 17.29 2.60 -7.53
CA PRO A 200 16.73 3.02 -6.25
C PRO A 200 16.33 4.50 -6.32
N TRP A 201 15.37 4.87 -5.51
CA TRP A 201 15.09 6.28 -5.25
C TRP A 201 16.00 6.78 -4.14
N HIS A 202 16.59 7.94 -4.37
CA HIS A 202 17.42 8.60 -3.37
C HIS A 202 16.57 9.62 -2.61
N TYR A 203 16.51 9.46 -1.31
CA TYR A 203 15.84 10.38 -0.40
C TYR A 203 16.87 10.95 0.57
N PRO A 204 16.65 12.18 1.07
CA PRO A 204 17.48 12.70 2.15
C PRO A 204 17.37 11.75 3.37
N PRO A 205 18.43 11.70 4.22
CA PRO A 205 18.42 10.93 5.45
C PRO A 205 17.19 11.25 6.29
N LEU A 206 16.59 10.22 6.88
CA LEU A 206 15.43 10.39 7.75
C LEU A 206 15.89 11.02 9.07
N GLN A 207 15.37 12.20 9.38
CA GLN A 207 15.59 12.83 10.68
C GLN A 207 14.69 12.18 11.73
N LEU A 208 14.97 10.93 12.10
CA LEU A 208 14.14 10.11 12.99
C LEU A 208 14.03 10.69 14.42
N HIS A 209 14.95 11.55 14.84
CA HIS A 209 14.89 12.25 16.13
C HIS A 209 13.67 13.17 16.25
N LEU A 210 13.10 13.62 15.15
CA LEU A 210 11.88 14.42 15.15
C LEU A 210 10.63 13.64 15.57
N PHE A 211 10.68 12.28 15.57
CA PHE A 211 9.58 11.44 16.06
C PHE A 211 9.49 11.33 17.58
N VAL A 212 10.48 11.83 18.32
CA VAL A 212 10.53 11.67 19.79
C VAL A 212 9.47 12.50 20.51
N ASN A 213 8.87 13.48 19.83
CA ASN A 213 7.90 14.43 20.41
C ASN A 213 6.45 14.24 19.89
N PHE A 214 6.10 13.04 19.39
CA PHE A 214 4.77 12.71 18.91
C PHE A 214 4.10 11.61 19.70
#